data_06ac668e06705e616c4c746d18b391ee
#
_entry.id   06ac668e06705e616c4c746d18b391ee
#
_cell.length_a   1.000
_cell.length_b   1.000
_cell.length_c   1.000
_cell.angle_alpha   90.00
_cell.angle_beta   90.00
_cell.angle_gamma   90.00
#
_symmetry.space_group_name_H-M   'P 1'
#
loop_
_entity.id
_entity.type
_entity.pdbx_description
1 polymer ?
#
loop_
_entity_poly.entity_id
_entity_poly.type
_entity_poly.pdbx_seq_one_letter_code
_entity_poly.pdbx_strand_id
1 'polypeptide(L)'
;MNNSSSLGKVFFFSAIAFFGIQLFAYASQVVHPLLGPPWIPIGRLSAGITGFVLLTTCTLAATKRHMGWVGVLLAMVFLLRATLAYLPMLAKSPRNGGIWTVFFELVAMSGASLFLVSGSNWLPPRVQAQTLRRAASVGAFLFALSLAVFGIQHFIYGPYVATLVPSWIPGRLFWAYFAGIAFETSALAIFLRRNTRLATTLLGIMYFFWVLIVHAPRVAAALQNGNEWTSGFVALAMSGAALIFTELKPRERSPSALEMRSA
;
A
#
# COMPACT_ATOMS: atom_id res chain seq x y z
N MET A 1 4.99 -15.03 -14.09
CA MET A 1 4.69 -13.66 -13.58
C MET A 1 3.92 -12.91 -14.65
N ASN A 2 2.82 -12.29 -14.26
CA ASN A 2 2.02 -11.47 -15.16
C ASN A 2 2.70 -10.09 -15.35
N ASN A 3 2.64 -9.50 -16.54
CA ASN A 3 3.24 -8.18 -16.82
C ASN A 3 2.75 -7.10 -15.83
N SER A 4 1.48 -7.12 -15.44
CA SER A 4 0.91 -6.18 -14.46
C SER A 4 1.58 -6.26 -13.10
N SER A 5 1.83 -7.47 -12.58
CA SER A 5 2.51 -7.65 -11.29
C SER A 5 3.99 -7.22 -11.36
N SER A 6 4.65 -7.44 -12.50
CA SER A 6 6.03 -6.96 -12.69
C SER A 6 6.10 -5.44 -12.66
N LEU A 7 5.17 -4.76 -13.34
CA LEU A 7 5.04 -3.30 -13.30
C LEU A 7 4.70 -2.82 -11.89
N GLY A 8 3.80 -3.54 -11.19
CA GLY A 8 3.45 -3.24 -9.81
C GLY A 8 4.66 -3.27 -8.87
N LYS A 9 5.54 -4.25 -9.01
CA LYS A 9 6.79 -4.31 -8.25
C LYS A 9 7.69 -3.11 -8.55
N VAL A 10 7.81 -2.71 -9.81
CA VAL A 10 8.60 -1.53 -10.20
C VAL A 10 8.04 -0.29 -9.50
N PHE A 11 6.74 -0.03 -9.59
CA PHE A 11 6.11 1.14 -8.96
C PHE A 11 6.29 1.12 -7.43
N PHE A 12 6.04 -0.03 -6.81
CA PHE A 12 6.14 -0.19 -5.37
C PHE A 12 7.57 0.08 -4.89
N PHE A 13 8.58 -0.58 -5.47
CA PHE A 13 9.96 -0.40 -5.04
C PHE A 13 10.54 0.97 -5.42
N SER A 14 10.09 1.61 -6.51
CA SER A 14 10.45 3.00 -6.82
C SER A 14 9.97 3.96 -5.74
N ALA A 15 8.75 3.76 -5.23
CA ALA A 15 8.23 4.55 -4.11
C ALA A 15 9.00 4.30 -2.81
N ILE A 16 9.30 3.03 -2.49
CA ILE A 16 10.11 2.68 -1.31
C ILE A 16 11.52 3.29 -1.39
N ALA A 17 12.16 3.25 -2.56
CA ALA A 17 13.46 3.87 -2.77
C ALA A 17 13.39 5.39 -2.56
N PHE A 18 12.35 6.03 -3.10
CA PHE A 18 12.13 7.46 -2.88
C PHE A 18 11.95 7.80 -1.40
N PHE A 19 11.15 7.05 -0.65
CA PHE A 19 11.02 7.26 0.81
C PHE A 19 12.34 7.09 1.53
N GLY A 20 13.17 6.12 1.13
CA GLY A 20 14.52 5.94 1.67
C GLY A 20 15.41 7.15 1.42
N ILE A 21 15.45 7.66 0.19
CA ILE A 21 16.21 8.86 -0.19
C ILE A 21 15.69 10.09 0.57
N GLN A 22 14.38 10.26 0.65
CA GLN A 22 13.75 11.39 1.32
C GLN A 22 14.10 11.43 2.82
N LEU A 23 14.17 10.27 3.48
CA LEU A 23 14.59 10.19 4.88
C LEU A 23 16.04 10.65 5.11
N PHE A 24 16.93 10.48 4.14
CA PHE A 24 18.26 11.06 4.20
C PHE A 24 18.27 12.58 3.91
N ALA A 25 17.56 12.99 2.86
CA ALA A 25 17.53 14.38 2.43
C ALA A 25 16.88 15.31 3.48
N TYR A 26 15.83 14.84 4.15
CA TYR A 26 15.02 15.63 5.09
C TYR A 26 15.10 15.12 6.54
N ALA A 27 16.18 14.44 6.91
CA ALA A 27 16.35 13.86 8.26
C ALA A 27 16.17 14.86 9.41
N SER A 28 16.36 16.16 9.15
CA SER A 28 16.15 17.26 10.11
C SER A 28 14.75 17.90 10.00
N GLN A 29 13.99 17.59 8.96
CA GLN A 29 12.71 18.23 8.60
C GLN A 29 11.68 17.20 8.17
N VAL A 30 11.57 16.07 8.89
CA VAL A 30 10.53 15.07 8.57
C VAL A 30 9.16 15.70 8.84
N VAL A 31 8.57 16.24 7.80
CA VAL A 31 7.32 16.99 7.86
C VAL A 31 6.13 16.07 7.51
N HIS A 32 6.34 15.06 6.63
CA HIS A 32 5.23 14.21 6.23
C HIS A 32 4.93 13.12 7.28
N PRO A 33 3.66 12.98 7.70
CA PRO A 33 3.23 12.00 8.70
C PRO A 33 3.68 10.57 8.40
N LEU A 34 3.66 10.15 7.14
CA LEU A 34 4.09 8.80 6.73
C LEU A 34 5.53 8.50 7.15
N LEU A 35 6.41 9.50 7.12
CA LEU A 35 7.84 9.34 7.40
C LEU A 35 8.21 9.54 8.87
N GLY A 36 7.37 10.22 9.66
CA GLY A 36 7.56 10.36 11.11
C GLY A 36 6.50 11.21 11.77
N PRO A 37 5.92 10.75 12.88
CA PRO A 37 5.04 11.58 13.67
C PRO A 37 5.86 12.61 14.46
N PRO A 38 5.35 13.83 14.64
CA PRO A 38 6.11 14.93 15.24
C PRO A 38 6.50 14.73 16.72
N TRP A 39 5.90 13.77 17.40
CA TRP A 39 6.13 13.50 18.83
C TRP A 39 7.16 12.39 19.10
N ILE A 40 7.57 11.63 18.07
CA ILE A 40 8.74 10.76 18.22
C ILE A 40 9.95 11.62 17.89
N PRO A 41 10.91 11.82 18.80
CA PRO A 41 12.18 12.42 18.47
C PRO A 41 12.93 11.47 17.55
N ILE A 42 12.53 11.46 16.27
CA ILE A 42 13.26 10.77 15.23
C ILE A 42 14.49 11.63 14.99
N GLY A 43 15.52 11.39 15.80
CA GLY A 43 16.80 11.98 15.55
C GLY A 43 17.28 11.60 14.15
N ARG A 44 18.18 12.38 13.58
CA ARG A 44 18.83 12.12 12.27
C ARG A 44 19.26 10.65 12.14
N LEU A 45 19.66 10.02 13.25
CA LEU A 45 20.10 8.64 13.28
C LEU A 45 18.99 7.64 12.93
N SER A 46 17.80 7.77 13.53
CA SER A 46 16.69 6.83 13.26
C SER A 46 16.11 7.02 11.86
N ALA A 47 16.05 8.25 11.36
CA ALA A 47 15.69 8.53 9.97
C ALA A 47 16.71 7.91 9.00
N GLY A 48 18.01 8.07 9.28
CA GLY A 48 19.09 7.48 8.51
C GLY A 48 19.04 5.95 8.50
N ILE A 49 18.84 5.32 9.68
CA ILE A 49 18.69 3.85 9.77
C ILE A 49 17.48 3.38 8.95
N THR A 50 16.33 4.03 9.09
CA THR A 50 15.12 3.64 8.33
C THR A 50 15.35 3.83 6.82
N GLY A 51 15.92 4.95 6.41
CA GLY A 51 16.26 5.21 5.01
C GLY A 51 17.24 4.17 4.44
N PHE A 52 18.27 3.82 5.21
CA PHE A 52 19.22 2.76 4.84
C PHE A 52 18.53 1.41 4.67
N VAL A 53 17.65 1.02 5.60
CA VAL A 53 16.87 -0.22 5.51
C VAL A 53 16.00 -0.24 4.25
N LEU A 54 15.28 0.86 3.96
CA LEU A 54 14.44 0.94 2.76
C LEU A 54 15.26 0.83 1.47
N LEU A 55 16.39 1.51 1.36
CA LEU A 55 17.26 1.43 0.19
C LEU A 55 17.91 0.05 0.04
N THR A 56 18.35 -0.55 1.14
CA THR A 56 18.89 -1.91 1.13
C THR A 56 17.83 -2.93 0.69
N THR A 57 16.57 -2.79 1.12
CA THR A 57 15.50 -3.68 0.64
C THR A 57 15.24 -3.53 -0.85
N CYS A 58 15.34 -2.31 -1.42
CA CYS A 58 15.21 -2.11 -2.86
C CYS A 58 16.33 -2.77 -3.65
N THR A 59 17.60 -2.65 -3.19
CA THR A 59 18.73 -3.32 -3.85
C THR A 59 18.64 -4.84 -3.78
N LEU A 60 18.24 -5.38 -2.64
CA LEU A 60 18.00 -6.81 -2.49
C LEU A 60 16.83 -7.31 -3.36
N ALA A 61 15.77 -6.52 -3.49
CA ALA A 61 14.64 -6.85 -4.37
C ALA A 61 15.04 -6.95 -5.83
N ALA A 62 15.96 -6.11 -6.30
CA ALA A 62 16.48 -6.15 -7.68
C ALA A 62 17.16 -7.48 -8.01
N THR A 63 17.77 -8.14 -7.03
CA THR A 63 18.41 -9.45 -7.21
C THR A 63 17.42 -10.62 -7.32
N LYS A 64 16.14 -10.41 -6.98
CA LYS A 64 15.06 -11.42 -6.90
C LYS A 64 15.34 -12.59 -5.95
N ARG A 65 16.57 -12.77 -5.51
CA ARG A 65 17.02 -13.90 -4.67
C ARG A 65 16.50 -13.82 -3.25
N HIS A 66 16.31 -12.60 -2.74
CA HIS A 66 15.99 -12.34 -1.34
C HIS A 66 14.56 -11.80 -1.11
N MET A 67 13.67 -11.98 -2.08
CA MET A 67 12.30 -11.41 -2.01
C MET A 67 11.52 -11.80 -0.75
N GLY A 68 11.75 -13.00 -0.21
CA GLY A 68 11.12 -13.42 1.04
C GLY A 68 11.54 -12.56 2.23
N TRP A 69 12.83 -12.34 2.40
CA TRP A 69 13.37 -11.49 3.46
C TRP A 69 12.99 -10.02 3.28
N VAL A 70 13.08 -9.53 2.04
CA VAL A 70 12.65 -8.17 1.68
C VAL A 70 11.19 -7.95 2.06
N GLY A 71 10.29 -8.86 1.69
CA GLY A 71 8.87 -8.76 2.00
C GLY A 71 8.60 -8.77 3.51
N VAL A 72 9.25 -9.66 4.28
CA VAL A 72 9.10 -9.69 5.74
C VAL A 72 9.62 -8.41 6.38
N LEU A 73 10.82 -7.95 5.98
CA LEU A 73 11.43 -6.76 6.57
C LEU A 73 10.60 -5.51 6.31
N LEU A 74 10.16 -5.29 5.06
CA LEU A 74 9.28 -4.16 4.73
C LEU A 74 7.94 -4.23 5.45
N ALA A 75 7.33 -5.43 5.52
CA ALA A 75 6.07 -5.60 6.24
C ALA A 75 6.22 -5.24 7.73
N MET A 76 7.32 -5.67 8.36
CA MET A 76 7.62 -5.32 9.74
C MET A 76 7.85 -3.81 9.91
N VAL A 77 8.63 -3.18 9.05
CA VAL A 77 8.91 -1.73 9.12
C VAL A 77 7.62 -0.94 9.05
N PHE A 78 6.76 -1.23 8.08
CA PHE A 78 5.49 -0.51 7.92
C PHE A 78 4.51 -0.78 9.05
N LEU A 79 4.38 -2.04 9.50
CA LEU A 79 3.45 -2.40 10.57
C LEU A 79 3.90 -1.84 11.91
N LEU A 80 5.19 -1.92 12.25
CA LEU A 80 5.74 -1.32 13.46
C LEU A 80 5.52 0.20 13.45
N ARG A 81 5.72 0.84 12.31
CA ARG A 81 5.47 2.27 12.18
C ARG A 81 4.00 2.61 12.35
N ALA A 82 3.08 1.87 11.73
CA ALA A 82 1.64 2.03 11.93
C ALA A 82 1.27 1.91 13.40
N THR A 83 1.72 0.85 14.06
CA THR A 83 1.33 0.55 15.46
C THR A 83 2.01 1.47 16.46
N LEU A 84 3.31 1.69 16.38
CA LEU A 84 4.03 2.47 17.38
C LEU A 84 3.82 3.98 17.22
N ALA A 85 3.67 4.45 16.00
CA ALA A 85 3.55 5.88 15.73
C ALA A 85 2.08 6.35 15.66
N TYR A 86 1.24 5.65 14.91
CA TYR A 86 -0.11 6.13 14.58
C TYR A 86 -1.23 5.56 15.43
N LEU A 87 -1.11 4.33 15.94
CA LEU A 87 -2.12 3.77 16.82
C LEU A 87 -2.34 4.60 18.11
N PRO A 88 -1.29 5.11 18.79
CA PRO A 88 -1.49 6.03 19.93
C PRO A 88 -2.11 7.36 19.52
N MET A 89 -1.83 7.87 18.31
CA MET A 89 -2.47 9.09 17.80
C MET A 89 -3.95 8.88 17.50
N LEU A 90 -4.31 7.72 16.93
CA LEU A 90 -5.71 7.33 16.72
C LEU A 90 -6.47 7.23 18.04
N ALA A 91 -5.86 6.66 19.09
CA ALA A 91 -6.48 6.58 20.42
C ALA A 91 -6.75 7.97 21.01
N LYS A 92 -5.85 8.95 20.77
CA LYS A 92 -6.02 10.33 21.24
C LYS A 92 -6.99 11.15 20.40
N SER A 93 -7.07 10.88 19.09
CA SER A 93 -7.84 11.66 18.12
C SER A 93 -8.60 10.75 17.15
N PRO A 94 -9.59 9.95 17.63
CA PRO A 94 -10.23 8.91 16.81
C PRO A 94 -11.07 9.46 15.64
N ARG A 95 -11.41 10.77 15.67
CA ARG A 95 -12.17 11.42 14.59
C ARG A 95 -11.27 12.08 13.52
N ASN A 96 -9.95 12.00 13.66
CA ASN A 96 -9.03 12.61 12.69
C ASN A 96 -8.85 11.68 11.48
N GLY A 97 -9.52 11.98 10.37
CA GLY A 97 -9.45 11.21 9.13
C GLY A 97 -8.05 11.10 8.55
N GLY A 98 -7.22 12.14 8.67
CA GLY A 98 -5.84 12.12 8.17
C GLY A 98 -4.96 11.09 8.90
N ILE A 99 -5.13 10.92 10.22
CA ILE A 99 -4.39 9.92 10.99
C ILE A 99 -4.82 8.51 10.54
N TRP A 100 -6.12 8.28 10.33
CA TRP A 100 -6.65 7.02 9.80
C TRP A 100 -6.06 6.73 8.42
N THR A 101 -6.00 7.71 7.54
CA THR A 101 -5.44 7.55 6.19
C THR A 101 -4.00 7.05 6.27
N VAL A 102 -3.13 7.75 7.00
CA VAL A 102 -1.71 7.37 7.09
C VAL A 102 -1.53 6.01 7.76
N PHE A 103 -2.29 5.72 8.82
CA PHE A 103 -2.25 4.41 9.47
C PHE A 103 -2.55 3.29 8.47
N PHE A 104 -3.64 3.43 7.70
CA PHE A 104 -4.04 2.40 6.75
C PHE A 104 -3.21 2.38 5.45
N GLU A 105 -2.56 3.46 5.06
CA GLU A 105 -1.51 3.45 4.02
C GLU A 105 -0.35 2.55 4.42
N LEU A 106 0.14 2.68 5.67
CA LEU A 106 1.20 1.83 6.20
C LEU A 106 0.75 0.36 6.31
N VAL A 107 -0.48 0.11 6.77
CA VAL A 107 -1.07 -1.24 6.82
C VAL A 107 -1.19 -1.84 5.42
N ALA A 108 -1.62 -1.07 4.42
CA ALA A 108 -1.70 -1.50 3.03
C ALA A 108 -0.34 -1.86 2.46
N MET A 109 0.69 -1.03 2.69
CA MET A 109 2.06 -1.31 2.26
C MET A 109 2.65 -2.53 2.96
N SER A 110 2.35 -2.72 4.26
CA SER A 110 2.69 -3.94 4.98
C SER A 110 2.03 -5.18 4.35
N GLY A 111 0.75 -5.07 4.00
CA GLY A 111 -0.01 -6.12 3.31
C GLY A 111 0.60 -6.50 1.96
N ALA A 112 0.95 -5.51 1.14
CA ALA A 112 1.60 -5.73 -0.15
C ALA A 112 2.98 -6.38 0.02
N SER A 113 3.75 -5.95 1.01
CA SER A 113 5.05 -6.51 1.35
C SER A 113 4.96 -7.99 1.78
N LEU A 114 3.97 -8.33 2.62
CA LEU A 114 3.70 -9.74 2.97
C LEU A 114 3.27 -10.57 1.77
N PHE A 115 2.50 -9.99 0.84
CA PHE A 115 2.10 -10.71 -0.36
C PHE A 115 3.31 -11.02 -1.26
N LEU A 116 4.33 -10.16 -1.32
CA LEU A 116 5.57 -10.42 -2.06
C LEU A 116 6.33 -11.65 -1.53
N VAL A 117 6.20 -11.98 -0.24
CA VAL A 117 6.78 -13.19 0.35
C VAL A 117 6.24 -14.45 -0.32
N SER A 118 4.98 -14.43 -0.75
CA SER A 118 4.31 -15.61 -1.33
C SER A 118 4.92 -16.08 -2.66
N GLY A 119 5.63 -15.21 -3.36
CA GLY A 119 6.31 -15.53 -4.63
C GLY A 119 7.78 -15.96 -4.46
N SER A 120 8.23 -16.24 -3.24
CA SER A 120 9.64 -16.52 -2.93
C SER A 120 9.89 -17.99 -2.56
N ASN A 121 11.13 -18.46 -2.77
CA ASN A 121 11.57 -19.84 -2.49
C ASN A 121 12.66 -19.86 -1.41
N TRP A 122 12.46 -19.17 -0.30
CA TRP A 122 13.46 -18.96 0.74
C TRP A 122 13.34 -19.90 1.95
N LEU A 123 12.25 -20.66 2.06
CA LEU A 123 11.99 -21.62 3.14
C LEU A 123 12.17 -23.06 2.68
N PRO A 124 12.49 -23.99 3.62
CA PRO A 124 12.48 -25.42 3.34
C PRO A 124 11.13 -25.90 2.82
N PRO A 125 11.08 -26.84 1.83
CA PRO A 125 9.84 -27.23 1.14
C PRO A 125 8.69 -27.67 2.07
N ARG A 126 8.99 -28.31 3.18
CA ARG A 126 7.98 -28.82 4.14
C ARG A 126 7.17 -27.72 4.82
N VAL A 127 7.78 -26.54 5.05
CA VAL A 127 7.17 -25.42 5.77
C VAL A 127 6.69 -24.35 4.76
N GLN A 128 7.30 -24.33 3.61
CA GLN A 128 7.15 -23.27 2.61
C GLN A 128 5.70 -23.04 2.16
N ALA A 129 5.03 -24.08 1.68
CA ALA A 129 3.71 -23.93 1.05
C ALA A 129 2.64 -23.33 1.98
N GLN A 130 2.62 -23.75 3.24
CA GLN A 130 1.65 -23.24 4.21
C GLN A 130 1.98 -21.83 4.65
N THR A 131 3.25 -21.52 4.93
CA THR A 131 3.70 -20.19 5.34
C THR A 131 3.47 -19.15 4.24
N LEU A 132 3.79 -19.49 2.99
CA LEU A 132 3.58 -18.60 1.86
C LEU A 132 2.09 -18.34 1.61
N ARG A 133 1.23 -19.36 1.73
CA ARG A 133 -0.23 -19.16 1.66
C ARG A 133 -0.76 -18.29 2.78
N ARG A 134 -0.27 -18.46 4.01
CA ARG A 134 -0.65 -17.60 5.15
C ARG A 134 -0.20 -16.15 4.91
N ALA A 135 1.04 -15.92 4.51
CA ALA A 135 1.56 -14.59 4.20
C ALA A 135 0.72 -13.90 3.10
N ALA A 136 0.39 -14.63 2.01
CA ALA A 136 -0.49 -14.12 0.96
C ALA A 136 -1.88 -13.75 1.48
N SER A 137 -2.46 -14.59 2.34
CA SER A 137 -3.80 -14.37 2.89
C SER A 137 -3.84 -13.19 3.86
N VAL A 138 -2.87 -13.10 4.76
CA VAL A 138 -2.75 -11.98 5.70
C VAL A 138 -2.47 -10.68 4.94
N GLY A 139 -1.54 -10.72 3.98
CA GLY A 139 -1.23 -9.56 3.14
C GLY A 139 -2.46 -9.06 2.38
N ALA A 140 -3.23 -9.97 1.77
CA ALA A 140 -4.47 -9.62 1.07
C ALA A 140 -5.53 -9.05 2.03
N PHE A 141 -5.67 -9.62 3.22
CA PHE A 141 -6.58 -9.12 4.25
C PHE A 141 -6.23 -7.69 4.67
N LEU A 142 -4.96 -7.42 5.00
CA LEU A 142 -4.49 -6.10 5.41
C LEU A 142 -4.72 -5.05 4.31
N PHE A 143 -4.42 -5.40 3.07
CA PHE A 143 -4.64 -4.51 1.92
C PHE A 143 -6.12 -4.23 1.70
N ALA A 144 -6.97 -5.27 1.69
CA ALA A 144 -8.41 -5.10 1.52
C ALA A 144 -9.06 -4.31 2.66
N LEU A 145 -8.63 -4.54 3.90
CA LEU A 145 -9.10 -3.76 5.06
C LEU A 145 -8.76 -2.27 4.91
N SER A 146 -7.55 -1.97 4.43
CA SER A 146 -7.15 -0.59 4.16
C SER A 146 -8.01 0.06 3.09
N LEU A 147 -8.30 -0.66 2.01
CA LEU A 147 -9.19 -0.17 0.95
C LEU A 147 -10.60 0.12 1.46
N ALA A 148 -11.16 -0.78 2.29
CA ALA A 148 -12.47 -0.54 2.90
C ALA A 148 -12.50 0.73 3.76
N VAL A 149 -11.45 0.97 4.55
CA VAL A 149 -11.36 2.21 5.33
C VAL A 149 -11.24 3.44 4.41
N PHE A 150 -10.44 3.37 3.35
CA PHE A 150 -10.35 4.47 2.38
C PHE A 150 -11.69 4.73 1.69
N GLY A 151 -12.43 3.68 1.30
CA GLY A 151 -13.76 3.82 0.72
C GLY A 151 -14.72 4.54 1.68
N ILE A 152 -14.82 4.08 2.93
CA ILE A 152 -15.63 4.73 3.98
C ILE A 152 -15.23 6.20 4.14
N GLN A 153 -13.93 6.51 4.18
CA GLN A 153 -13.45 7.89 4.29
C GLN A 153 -13.88 8.77 3.11
N HIS A 154 -13.94 8.24 1.90
CA HIS A 154 -14.40 8.97 0.73
C HIS A 154 -15.90 9.34 0.83
N PHE A 155 -16.70 8.52 1.52
CA PHE A 155 -18.09 8.87 1.79
C PHE A 155 -18.24 9.88 2.94
N ILE A 156 -17.47 9.72 4.02
CA ILE A 156 -17.51 10.62 5.17
C ILE A 156 -16.95 12.01 4.83
N TYR A 157 -15.82 12.04 4.13
CA TYR A 157 -15.06 13.26 3.83
C TYR A 157 -15.15 13.66 2.34
N GLY A 158 -16.18 13.20 1.62
CA GLY A 158 -16.35 13.44 0.18
C GLY A 158 -16.18 14.90 -0.27
N PRO A 159 -16.78 15.89 0.41
CA PRO A 159 -16.56 17.31 0.09
C PRO A 159 -15.10 17.74 0.19
N TYR A 160 -14.36 17.27 1.21
CA TYR A 160 -12.93 17.53 1.33
C TYR A 160 -12.12 16.82 0.22
N VAL A 161 -12.38 15.55 -0.03
CA VAL A 161 -11.72 14.80 -1.11
C VAL A 161 -11.95 15.47 -2.46
N ALA A 162 -13.15 15.99 -2.71
CA ALA A 162 -13.47 16.73 -3.93
C ALA A 162 -12.57 17.98 -4.13
N THR A 163 -12.06 18.58 -3.04
CA THR A 163 -11.14 19.73 -3.16
C THR A 163 -9.76 19.32 -3.70
N LEU A 164 -9.39 18.04 -3.58
CA LEU A 164 -8.12 17.51 -4.10
C LEU A 164 -8.17 17.27 -5.61
N VAL A 165 -9.37 17.12 -6.18
CA VAL A 165 -9.57 16.95 -7.63
C VAL A 165 -9.33 18.31 -8.31
N PRO A 166 -8.47 18.36 -9.35
CA PRO A 166 -8.17 19.60 -10.07
C PRO A 166 -9.42 20.34 -10.54
N SER A 167 -9.39 21.69 -10.50
CA SER A 167 -10.55 22.53 -10.79
C SER A 167 -11.06 22.42 -12.24
N TRP A 168 -10.20 22.02 -13.16
CA TRP A 168 -10.56 21.82 -14.57
C TRP A 168 -11.36 20.53 -14.83
N ILE A 169 -11.43 19.61 -13.84
CA ILE A 169 -12.22 18.39 -13.94
C ILE A 169 -13.65 18.69 -13.45
N PRO A 170 -14.68 18.52 -14.28
CA PRO A 170 -16.05 18.72 -13.85
C PRO A 170 -16.51 17.62 -12.88
N GLY A 171 -17.48 17.93 -12.04
CA GLY A 171 -18.09 16.93 -11.15
C GLY A 171 -17.15 16.40 -10.08
N ARG A 172 -16.30 17.22 -9.47
CA ARG A 172 -15.29 16.78 -8.47
C ARG A 172 -15.85 15.90 -7.36
N LEU A 173 -17.06 16.18 -6.87
CA LEU A 173 -17.71 15.37 -5.84
C LEU A 173 -18.11 13.98 -6.37
N PHE A 174 -18.53 13.88 -7.62
CA PHE A 174 -18.78 12.60 -8.29
C PHE A 174 -17.50 11.74 -8.29
N TRP A 175 -16.36 12.32 -8.65
CA TRP A 175 -15.09 11.59 -8.67
C TRP A 175 -14.62 11.14 -7.28
N ALA A 176 -14.90 11.94 -6.23
CA ALA A 176 -14.63 11.56 -4.85
C ALA A 176 -15.44 10.32 -4.46
N TYR A 177 -16.74 10.29 -4.73
CA TYR A 177 -17.58 9.12 -4.42
C TYR A 177 -17.32 7.93 -5.33
N PHE A 178 -17.03 8.16 -6.61
CA PHE A 178 -16.61 7.11 -7.54
C PHE A 178 -15.37 6.37 -7.03
N ALA A 179 -14.38 7.11 -6.54
CA ALA A 179 -13.19 6.52 -5.92
C ALA A 179 -13.55 5.70 -4.67
N GLY A 180 -14.45 6.19 -3.82
CA GLY A 180 -14.97 5.45 -2.68
C GLY A 180 -15.60 4.11 -3.07
N ILE A 181 -16.46 4.10 -4.10
CA ILE A 181 -17.06 2.87 -4.64
C ILE A 181 -15.98 1.93 -5.21
N ALA A 182 -14.99 2.46 -5.92
CA ALA A 182 -13.90 1.66 -6.46
C ALA A 182 -13.06 0.98 -5.36
N PHE A 183 -12.84 1.66 -4.23
CA PHE A 183 -12.17 1.07 -3.07
C PHE A 183 -13.01 -0.05 -2.44
N GLU A 184 -14.29 0.21 -2.17
CA GLU A 184 -15.17 -0.79 -1.54
C GLU A 184 -15.33 -2.04 -2.43
N THR A 185 -15.55 -1.86 -3.72
CA THR A 185 -15.68 -2.98 -4.65
C THR A 185 -14.38 -3.77 -4.77
N SER A 186 -13.23 -3.10 -4.74
CA SER A 186 -11.92 -3.77 -4.75
C SER A 186 -11.65 -4.52 -3.45
N ALA A 187 -11.99 -3.93 -2.30
CA ALA A 187 -11.90 -4.59 -0.99
C ALA A 187 -12.75 -5.86 -0.98
N LEU A 188 -14.01 -5.76 -1.41
CA LEU A 188 -14.93 -6.89 -1.48
C LEU A 188 -14.43 -7.99 -2.43
N ALA A 189 -13.92 -7.61 -3.61
CA ALA A 189 -13.35 -8.56 -4.57
C ALA A 189 -12.18 -9.36 -3.97
N ILE A 190 -11.32 -8.70 -3.18
CA ILE A 190 -10.18 -9.33 -2.52
C ILE A 190 -10.65 -10.22 -1.36
N PHE A 191 -11.56 -9.77 -0.50
CA PHE A 191 -12.11 -10.56 0.61
C PHE A 191 -12.81 -11.83 0.12
N LEU A 192 -13.61 -11.71 -0.93
CA LEU A 192 -14.33 -12.84 -1.54
C LEU A 192 -13.45 -13.68 -2.46
N ARG A 193 -12.27 -13.22 -2.80
CA ARG A 193 -11.38 -13.81 -3.81
C ARG A 193 -12.07 -14.07 -5.15
N ARG A 194 -12.94 -13.13 -5.54
CA ARG A 194 -13.68 -13.17 -6.82
C ARG A 194 -13.32 -11.94 -7.65
N ASN A 195 -13.01 -12.16 -8.93
CA ASN A 195 -12.63 -11.11 -9.88
C ASN A 195 -11.45 -10.23 -9.38
N THR A 196 -10.63 -10.77 -8.46
CA THR A 196 -9.52 -10.05 -7.83
C THR A 196 -8.58 -9.42 -8.84
N ARG A 197 -8.23 -10.16 -9.91
CA ARG A 197 -7.34 -9.66 -10.94
C ARG A 197 -7.90 -8.42 -11.63
N LEU A 198 -9.18 -8.43 -12.02
CA LEU A 198 -9.82 -7.28 -12.66
C LEU A 198 -9.87 -6.10 -11.71
N ALA A 199 -10.39 -6.30 -10.49
CA ALA A 199 -10.55 -5.24 -9.50
C ALA A 199 -9.21 -4.58 -9.16
N THR A 200 -8.16 -5.37 -8.87
CA THR A 200 -6.85 -4.83 -8.51
C THR A 200 -6.11 -4.22 -9.70
N THR A 201 -6.34 -4.67 -10.94
CA THR A 201 -5.81 -4.01 -12.14
C THR A 201 -6.43 -2.63 -12.31
N LEU A 202 -7.77 -2.52 -12.26
CA LEU A 202 -8.48 -1.25 -12.41
C LEU A 202 -8.12 -0.29 -11.28
N LEU A 203 -8.01 -0.79 -10.05
CA LEU A 203 -7.57 -0.01 -8.89
C LEU A 203 -6.14 0.53 -9.08
N GLY A 204 -5.21 -0.31 -9.54
CA GLY A 204 -3.83 0.10 -9.82
C GLY A 204 -3.75 1.17 -10.90
N ILE A 205 -4.55 1.04 -11.96
CA ILE A 205 -4.67 2.04 -13.03
C ILE A 205 -5.25 3.35 -12.45
N MET A 206 -6.29 3.29 -11.64
CA MET A 206 -6.90 4.46 -11.01
C MET A 206 -5.87 5.22 -10.15
N TYR A 207 -5.14 4.54 -9.28
CA TYR A 207 -4.07 5.16 -8.49
C TYR A 207 -2.98 5.79 -9.36
N PHE A 208 -2.59 5.11 -10.45
CA PHE A 208 -1.59 5.66 -11.37
C PHE A 208 -2.07 6.95 -12.06
N PHE A 209 -3.33 6.99 -12.47
CA PHE A 209 -3.92 8.23 -12.98
C PHE A 209 -3.93 9.35 -11.94
N TRP A 210 -4.12 9.04 -10.66
CA TRP A 210 -4.01 10.05 -9.61
C TRP A 210 -2.58 10.58 -9.44
N VAL A 211 -1.57 9.72 -9.60
CA VAL A 211 -0.18 10.21 -9.66
C VAL A 211 -0.04 11.28 -10.74
N LEU A 212 -0.58 11.03 -11.94
CA LEU A 212 -0.43 11.93 -13.07
C LEU A 212 -1.32 13.18 -12.98
N ILE A 213 -2.57 13.03 -12.58
CA ILE A 213 -3.60 14.08 -12.70
C ILE A 213 -3.67 14.94 -11.43
N VAL A 214 -3.47 14.33 -10.25
CA VAL A 214 -3.59 15.02 -8.97
C VAL A 214 -2.22 15.41 -8.43
N HIS A 215 -1.32 14.43 -8.30
CA HIS A 215 -0.05 14.65 -7.59
C HIS A 215 1.02 15.31 -8.45
N ALA A 216 1.20 14.94 -9.71
CA ALA A 216 2.24 15.53 -10.56
C ALA A 216 2.08 17.06 -10.73
N PRO A 217 0.87 17.61 -10.98
CA PRO A 217 0.69 19.06 -11.02
C PRO A 217 0.97 19.76 -9.68
N ARG A 218 0.60 19.13 -8.55
CA ARG A 218 0.86 19.69 -7.20
C ARG A 218 2.35 19.71 -6.89
N VAL A 219 3.06 18.65 -7.23
CA VAL A 219 4.52 18.60 -7.13
C VAL A 219 5.16 19.68 -8.00
N ALA A 220 4.71 19.81 -9.26
CA ALA A 220 5.25 20.83 -10.18
C ALA A 220 5.01 22.26 -9.69
N ALA A 221 3.87 22.51 -9.01
CA ALA A 221 3.56 23.80 -8.41
C ALA A 221 4.33 24.10 -7.12
N ALA A 222 4.89 23.08 -6.45
CA ALA A 222 5.54 23.21 -5.14
C ALA A 222 6.74 22.25 -5.01
N LEU A 223 7.73 22.37 -5.89
CA LEU A 223 8.90 21.48 -5.98
C LEU A 223 9.69 21.36 -4.67
N GLN A 224 9.70 22.39 -3.83
CA GLN A 224 10.38 22.40 -2.55
C GLN A 224 9.54 21.76 -1.42
N ASN A 225 8.28 21.41 -1.68
CA ASN A 225 7.39 20.82 -0.68
C ASN A 225 7.54 19.29 -0.65
N GLY A 226 8.33 18.78 0.28
CA GLY A 226 8.53 17.34 0.46
C GLY A 226 7.24 16.56 0.72
N ASN A 227 6.17 17.19 1.24
CA ASN A 227 4.88 16.54 1.47
C ASN A 227 4.17 16.19 0.16
N GLU A 228 4.22 17.08 -0.85
CA GLU A 228 3.63 16.81 -2.16
C GLU A 228 4.33 15.64 -2.86
N TRP A 229 5.65 15.59 -2.77
CA TRP A 229 6.44 14.47 -3.27
C TRP A 229 6.05 13.16 -2.57
N THR A 230 5.99 13.16 -1.23
CA THR A 230 5.61 11.96 -0.46
C THR A 230 4.23 11.47 -0.86
N SER A 231 3.24 12.38 -0.95
CA SER A 231 1.86 12.03 -1.34
C SER A 231 1.81 11.40 -2.73
N GLY A 232 2.57 11.94 -3.70
CA GLY A 232 2.68 11.37 -5.05
C GLY A 232 3.27 9.96 -5.04
N PHE A 233 4.34 9.75 -4.28
CA PHE A 233 4.96 8.44 -4.18
C PHE A 233 4.15 7.44 -3.32
N VAL A 234 3.34 7.90 -2.37
CA VAL A 234 2.32 7.05 -1.71
C VAL A 234 1.30 6.55 -2.73
N ALA A 235 0.76 7.43 -3.57
CA ALA A 235 -0.16 7.01 -4.62
C ALA A 235 0.50 6.03 -5.60
N LEU A 236 1.78 6.23 -5.95
CA LEU A 236 2.55 5.29 -6.78
C LEU A 236 2.75 3.94 -6.07
N ALA A 237 3.06 3.94 -4.77
CA ALA A 237 3.17 2.72 -3.97
C ALA A 237 1.85 1.96 -3.92
N MET A 238 0.72 2.66 -3.76
CA MET A 238 -0.62 2.06 -3.75
C MET A 238 -1.00 1.50 -5.12
N SER A 239 -0.65 2.19 -6.22
CA SER A 239 -0.77 1.65 -7.58
C SER A 239 0.03 0.34 -7.72
N GLY A 240 1.30 0.37 -7.30
CA GLY A 240 2.18 -0.80 -7.30
C GLY A 240 1.62 -1.96 -6.48
N ALA A 241 1.16 -1.67 -5.25
CA ALA A 241 0.55 -2.65 -4.36
C ALA A 241 -0.68 -3.31 -5.02
N ALA A 242 -1.61 -2.52 -5.56
CA ALA A 242 -2.78 -3.05 -6.24
C ALA A 242 -2.40 -3.98 -7.41
N LEU A 243 -1.44 -3.58 -8.24
CA LEU A 243 -0.96 -4.39 -9.37
C LEU A 243 -0.25 -5.68 -8.92
N ILE A 244 0.43 -5.69 -7.78
CA ILE A 244 1.02 -6.91 -7.19
C ILE A 244 -0.07 -7.92 -6.86
N PHE A 245 -1.22 -7.49 -6.32
CA PHE A 245 -2.34 -8.37 -5.98
C PHE A 245 -3.08 -8.97 -7.19
N THR A 246 -2.73 -8.59 -8.42
CA THR A 246 -3.26 -9.28 -9.62
C THR A 246 -2.87 -10.76 -9.69
N GLU A 247 -1.88 -11.20 -8.91
CA GLU A 247 -1.47 -12.61 -8.76
C GLU A 247 -2.24 -13.36 -7.66
N LEU A 248 -3.15 -12.70 -6.92
CA LEU A 248 -3.96 -13.33 -5.88
C LEU A 248 -4.90 -14.38 -6.48
N LYS A 249 -4.66 -15.64 -6.14
CA LYS A 249 -5.46 -16.76 -6.67
C LYS A 249 -6.88 -16.76 -6.09
N PRO A 250 -7.87 -17.19 -6.87
CA PRO A 250 -9.21 -17.46 -6.35
C PRO A 250 -9.16 -18.47 -5.19
N ARG A 251 -10.20 -18.45 -4.35
CA ARG A 251 -10.34 -19.47 -3.30
C ARG A 251 -10.67 -20.80 -3.96
N GLU A 252 -9.87 -21.84 -3.69
CA GLU A 252 -10.19 -23.20 -4.13
C GLU A 252 -11.57 -23.58 -3.56
N ARG A 253 -12.49 -24.02 -4.41
CA ARG A 253 -13.75 -24.60 -3.97
C ARG A 253 -13.41 -25.93 -3.30
N SER A 254 -13.81 -26.13 -2.05
CA SER A 254 -13.81 -27.45 -1.45
C SER A 254 -14.65 -28.36 -2.34
N PRO A 255 -14.21 -29.61 -2.67
CA PRO A 255 -15.02 -30.53 -3.42
C PRO A 255 -16.39 -30.60 -2.78
N SER A 256 -17.45 -30.53 -3.59
CA SER A 256 -18.80 -30.61 -3.06
C SER A 256 -18.99 -32.00 -2.45
N ALA A 257 -19.81 -32.10 -1.39
CA ALA A 257 -20.12 -33.40 -0.76
C ALA A 257 -20.73 -34.39 -1.74
N LEU A 258 -21.22 -33.93 -2.90
CA LEU A 258 -21.72 -34.74 -4.03
C LEU A 258 -20.57 -35.36 -4.84
N GLU A 259 -19.45 -34.66 -5.05
CA GLU A 259 -18.27 -35.18 -5.76
C GLU A 259 -17.53 -36.23 -4.94
N MET A 260 -17.54 -36.11 -3.59
CA MET A 260 -16.96 -37.12 -2.68
C MET A 260 -17.81 -38.40 -2.53
N ARG A 261 -19.07 -38.37 -2.96
CA ARG A 261 -19.95 -39.56 -2.93
C ARG A 261 -19.94 -40.35 -4.23
N SER A 262 -19.35 -39.79 -5.29
CA SER A 262 -19.24 -40.42 -6.62
C SER A 262 -17.86 -40.98 -6.94
N ALA A 263 -16.87 -40.82 -6.04
CA ALA A 263 -15.53 -41.42 -6.09
C ALA A 263 -15.43 -42.57 -5.10
#